data_a06ddad43fd1945b79b3e12c8de2b5f4
#
_entry.id   a06ddad43fd1945b79b3e12c8de2b5f4
#
_cell.length_a   1.000
_cell.length_b   1.000
_cell.length_c   1.000
_cell.angle_alpha   90.00
_cell.angle_beta   90.00
_cell.angle_gamma   90.00
#
_symmetry.space_group_name_H-M   'P 1'
#
loop_
_entity.id
_entity.type
_entity.pdbx_description
1 polymer ?
#
loop_
_entity_poly.entity_id
_entity_poly.type
_entity_poly.pdbx_seq_one_letter_code
_entity_poly.pdbx_strand_id
1 'polypeptide(L)'
;MGRNKKPLPLLEGVTIEAVAAEGKCLFHWQEMVVFVPFCVPGDVCDVQIRRKKHSFAEGEVVRFIEYSKVRATPFCEHFGVCGGCKWQNLPYEEQLKFKQQQVKDQLTRIGKVELPEFNPILGSVQTQAYRNKLDFGCANKRWLTSEQLKDVTLAKDTPAIGFHITGAFDKILPVEKCWLMDDLHNRIRNEIRDYAMAHGL
;
A
#
# COMPACT_ATOMS: atom_id res chain seq x y z
N MET A 1 -10.61 12.95 -33.29
CA MET A 1 -10.73 14.16 -32.43
C MET A 1 -10.79 13.70 -30.98
N GLY A 2 -9.68 13.82 -30.23
CA GLY A 2 -9.62 13.48 -28.81
C GLY A 2 -10.40 14.52 -28.00
N ARG A 3 -11.42 14.11 -27.25
CA ARG A 3 -12.07 14.97 -26.25
C ARG A 3 -11.01 15.44 -25.26
N ASN A 4 -10.74 16.75 -25.21
CA ASN A 4 -9.98 17.39 -24.14
C ASN A 4 -10.69 17.10 -22.81
N LYS A 5 -10.26 16.07 -22.09
CA LYS A 5 -10.73 15.82 -20.71
C LYS A 5 -10.19 16.95 -19.85
N LYS A 6 -11.08 17.70 -19.20
CA LYS A 6 -10.67 18.68 -18.18
C LYS A 6 -9.79 17.95 -17.15
N PRO A 7 -8.69 18.58 -16.70
CA PRO A 7 -7.88 18.01 -15.63
C PRO A 7 -8.73 17.78 -14.38
N LEU A 8 -8.51 16.66 -13.71
CA LEU A 8 -9.20 16.37 -12.45
C LEU A 8 -8.65 17.30 -11.36
N PRO A 9 -9.48 17.71 -10.38
CA PRO A 9 -9.09 18.73 -9.41
C PRO A 9 -8.02 18.25 -8.43
N LEU A 10 -7.22 19.18 -7.95
CA LEU A 10 -6.43 19.08 -6.74
C LEU A 10 -7.31 19.55 -5.57
N LEU A 11 -7.41 18.75 -4.53
CA LEU A 11 -8.13 19.08 -3.30
C LEU A 11 -7.08 19.38 -2.23
N GLU A 12 -7.06 20.61 -1.76
CA GLU A 12 -6.06 21.07 -0.81
C GLU A 12 -6.58 21.00 0.64
N GLY A 13 -5.69 20.65 1.56
CA GLY A 13 -5.97 20.67 2.99
C GLY A 13 -7.08 19.72 3.45
N VAL A 14 -7.27 18.58 2.77
CA VAL A 14 -8.30 17.61 3.16
C VAL A 14 -7.85 16.79 4.36
N THR A 15 -8.78 16.54 5.28
CA THR A 15 -8.55 15.65 6.42
C THR A 15 -9.02 14.24 6.08
N ILE A 16 -8.18 13.25 6.30
CA ILE A 16 -8.52 11.85 6.13
C ILE A 16 -9.40 11.39 7.31
N GLU A 17 -10.56 10.82 6.99
CA GLU A 17 -11.61 10.54 7.98
C GLU A 17 -11.58 9.10 8.51
N ALA A 18 -11.40 8.12 7.63
CA ALA A 18 -11.53 6.72 8.00
C ALA A 18 -10.68 5.79 7.11
N VAL A 19 -10.59 4.54 7.52
CA VAL A 19 -10.00 3.44 6.74
C VAL A 19 -11.11 2.65 6.06
N ALA A 20 -10.91 2.40 4.78
CA ALA A 20 -11.78 1.58 3.95
C ALA A 20 -11.16 0.19 3.70
N ALA A 21 -11.84 -0.60 2.88
CA ALA A 21 -11.32 -1.90 2.43
C ALA A 21 -9.96 -1.78 1.73
N GLU A 22 -9.20 -2.88 1.73
CA GLU A 22 -7.90 -3.00 1.05
C GLU A 22 -6.81 -2.03 1.55
N GLY A 23 -6.96 -1.49 2.75
CA GLY A 23 -6.01 -0.54 3.34
C GLY A 23 -6.01 0.85 2.69
N LYS A 24 -7.02 1.18 1.92
CA LYS A 24 -7.26 2.55 1.48
C LYS A 24 -7.86 3.35 2.62
N CYS A 25 -7.57 4.63 2.66
CA CYS A 25 -8.26 5.58 3.50
C CYS A 25 -9.31 6.34 2.69
N LEU A 26 -10.18 7.06 3.35
CA LEU A 26 -11.22 7.84 2.70
C LEU A 26 -11.46 9.18 3.40
N PHE A 27 -12.01 10.09 2.63
CA PHE A 27 -12.66 11.31 3.09
C PHE A 27 -13.85 11.66 2.17
N HIS A 28 -14.73 12.53 2.61
CA HIS A 28 -15.87 12.98 1.81
C HIS A 28 -15.54 14.28 1.08
N TRP A 29 -15.86 14.32 -0.19
CA TRP A 29 -15.75 15.50 -1.04
C TRP A 29 -17.05 15.71 -1.79
N GLN A 30 -17.77 16.78 -1.45
CA GLN A 30 -19.15 16.99 -1.89
C GLN A 30 -20.03 15.78 -1.47
N GLU A 31 -20.72 15.15 -2.38
CA GLU A 31 -21.57 13.99 -2.14
C GLU A 31 -20.84 12.64 -2.45
N MET A 32 -19.52 12.66 -2.62
CA MET A 32 -18.74 11.49 -3.01
C MET A 32 -17.73 11.10 -1.95
N VAL A 33 -17.47 9.80 -1.87
CA VAL A 33 -16.34 9.25 -1.14
C VAL A 33 -15.10 9.30 -2.03
N VAL A 34 -13.99 9.77 -1.50
CA VAL A 34 -12.68 9.76 -2.16
C VAL A 34 -11.78 8.76 -1.45
N PHE A 35 -11.30 7.77 -2.18
CA PHE A 35 -10.35 6.77 -1.67
C PHE A 35 -8.92 7.20 -1.96
N VAL A 36 -8.06 7.12 -0.93
CA VAL A 36 -6.66 7.53 -0.99
C VAL A 36 -5.79 6.46 -0.32
N PRO A 37 -4.76 5.91 -0.98
CA PRO A 37 -3.85 4.95 -0.37
C PRO A 37 -2.82 5.62 0.54
N PHE A 38 -2.22 4.84 1.44
CA PHE A 38 -1.06 5.19 2.28
C PHE A 38 -1.26 6.37 3.24
N CYS A 39 -2.52 6.73 3.49
CA CYS A 39 -2.90 7.65 4.55
C CYS A 39 -3.27 6.91 5.84
N VAL A 40 -3.49 7.67 6.89
CA VAL A 40 -4.15 7.24 8.12
C VAL A 40 -5.19 8.30 8.54
N PRO A 41 -6.25 7.92 9.26
CA PRO A 41 -7.24 8.89 9.74
C PRO A 41 -6.58 9.98 10.58
N GLY A 42 -6.97 11.23 10.32
CA GLY A 42 -6.40 12.42 10.93
C GLY A 42 -5.19 13.02 10.19
N ASP A 43 -4.68 12.38 9.14
CA ASP A 43 -3.74 13.08 8.23
C ASP A 43 -4.44 14.25 7.54
N VAL A 44 -3.74 15.37 7.42
CA VAL A 44 -4.16 16.52 6.59
C VAL A 44 -3.23 16.61 5.38
N CYS A 45 -3.80 16.58 4.18
CA CYS A 45 -3.00 16.49 2.96
C CYS A 45 -3.68 17.11 1.75
N ASP A 46 -2.88 17.39 0.72
CA ASP A 46 -3.36 17.75 -0.60
C ASP A 46 -3.48 16.48 -1.45
N VAL A 47 -4.64 16.30 -2.07
CA VAL A 47 -4.98 15.09 -2.82
C VAL A 47 -5.30 15.44 -4.27
N GLN A 48 -4.51 14.91 -5.20
CA GLN A 48 -4.81 14.96 -6.62
C GLN A 48 -5.82 13.86 -6.97
N ILE A 49 -6.99 14.23 -7.47
CA ILE A 49 -7.93 13.24 -7.99
C ILE A 49 -7.35 12.65 -9.27
N ARG A 50 -7.25 11.30 -9.31
CA ARG A 50 -6.73 10.54 -10.45
C ARG A 50 -7.85 9.91 -11.28
N ARG A 51 -8.95 9.56 -10.63
CA ARG A 51 -10.11 8.92 -11.26
C ARG A 51 -11.40 9.37 -10.59
N LYS A 52 -12.41 9.68 -11.39
CA LYS A 52 -13.74 10.03 -10.90
C LYS A 52 -14.78 9.10 -11.53
N LYS A 53 -15.60 8.49 -10.69
CA LYS A 53 -16.78 7.69 -11.03
C LYS A 53 -18.04 8.45 -10.63
N HIS A 54 -19.21 7.86 -10.87
CA HIS A 54 -20.48 8.47 -10.49
C HIS A 54 -20.63 8.62 -8.97
N SER A 55 -20.26 7.60 -8.20
CA SER A 55 -20.48 7.51 -6.74
C SER A 55 -19.21 7.65 -5.89
N PHE A 56 -18.02 7.60 -6.49
CA PHE A 56 -16.75 7.72 -5.77
C PHE A 56 -15.64 8.29 -6.64
N ALA A 57 -14.56 8.73 -6.00
CA ALA A 57 -13.33 9.09 -6.67
C ALA A 57 -12.13 8.36 -6.05
N GLU A 58 -11.03 8.31 -6.79
CA GLU A 58 -9.74 7.81 -6.31
C GLU A 58 -8.73 8.95 -6.45
N GLY A 59 -7.98 9.18 -5.38
CA GLY A 59 -6.98 10.22 -5.30
C GLY A 59 -5.62 9.68 -4.84
N GLU A 60 -4.63 10.53 -4.98
CA GLU A 60 -3.26 10.29 -4.55
C GLU A 60 -2.76 11.52 -3.80
N VAL A 61 -2.10 11.31 -2.65
CA VAL A 61 -1.50 12.41 -1.90
C VAL A 61 -0.33 12.97 -2.68
N VAL A 62 -0.33 14.28 -2.88
CA VAL A 62 0.78 15.02 -3.48
C VAL A 62 1.62 15.76 -2.44
N ARG A 63 1.03 16.07 -1.29
CA ARG A 63 1.70 16.69 -0.16
C ARG A 63 0.98 16.40 1.15
N PHE A 64 1.70 16.00 2.19
CA PHE A 64 1.22 15.99 3.56
C PHE A 64 1.43 17.38 4.18
N ILE A 65 0.40 17.93 4.80
CA ILE A 65 0.43 19.20 5.55
C ILE A 65 0.67 18.89 7.02
N GLU A 66 -0.10 17.95 7.57
CA GLU A 66 0.02 17.50 8.95
C GLU A 66 -0.13 15.97 9.00
N TYR A 67 0.77 15.32 9.73
CA TYR A 67 0.66 13.89 9.99
C TYR A 67 -0.22 13.62 11.21
N SER A 68 -1.08 12.64 11.10
CA SER A 68 -1.89 12.16 12.20
C SER A 68 -1.03 11.66 13.36
N LYS A 69 -1.46 11.94 14.59
CA LYS A 69 -0.80 11.47 15.82
C LYS A 69 -0.82 9.95 16.00
N VAL A 70 -1.75 9.26 15.33
CA VAL A 70 -1.82 7.79 15.37
C VAL A 70 -0.96 7.13 14.30
N ARG A 71 -0.26 7.89 13.47
CA ARG A 71 0.60 7.34 12.42
C ARG A 71 1.82 6.64 13.04
N ALA A 72 2.10 5.44 12.54
CA ALA A 72 3.33 4.70 12.86
C ALA A 72 4.37 4.87 11.75
N THR A 73 5.64 4.81 12.13
CA THR A 73 6.72 4.70 11.13
C THR A 73 6.75 3.29 10.57
N PRO A 74 6.63 3.11 9.26
CA PRO A 74 6.77 1.79 8.64
C PRO A 74 8.14 1.17 8.93
N PHE A 75 8.16 -0.10 9.30
CA PHE A 75 9.41 -0.82 9.57
C PHE A 75 10.11 -1.29 8.28
N CYS A 76 9.44 -1.31 7.15
CA CYS A 76 9.98 -1.73 5.86
C CYS A 76 10.28 -0.51 4.99
N GLU A 77 11.51 -0.40 4.53
CA GLU A 77 11.98 0.67 3.63
C GLU A 77 11.24 0.71 2.28
N HIS A 78 10.66 -0.43 1.86
CA HIS A 78 9.91 -0.54 0.62
C HIS A 78 8.41 -0.24 0.76
N PHE A 79 7.97 0.17 1.96
CA PHE A 79 6.56 0.51 2.18
C PHE A 79 6.13 1.69 1.30
N GLY A 80 4.97 1.59 0.69
CA GLY A 80 4.44 2.61 -0.24
C GLY A 80 4.84 2.38 -1.70
N VAL A 81 5.89 1.61 -1.96
CA VAL A 81 6.36 1.24 -3.31
C VAL A 81 6.03 -0.22 -3.61
N CYS A 82 6.49 -1.13 -2.76
CA CYS A 82 6.16 -2.56 -2.84
C CYS A 82 4.65 -2.78 -2.72
N GLY A 83 4.09 -3.60 -3.62
CA GLY A 83 2.66 -3.93 -3.63
C GLY A 83 2.17 -4.81 -2.48
N GLY A 84 3.08 -5.35 -1.66
CA GLY A 84 2.77 -6.36 -0.65
C GLY A 84 2.04 -5.84 0.59
N CYS A 85 2.47 -4.72 1.15
CA CYS A 85 1.96 -4.19 2.41
C CYS A 85 1.15 -2.90 2.21
N LYS A 86 0.06 -2.75 2.98
CA LYS A 86 -0.86 -1.61 2.85
C LYS A 86 -0.94 -0.73 4.09
N TRP A 87 -0.61 -1.25 5.29
CA TRP A 87 -0.96 -0.62 6.56
C TRP A 87 0.21 -0.48 7.55
N GLN A 88 1.45 -0.53 7.11
CA GLN A 88 2.58 -0.39 8.04
C GLN A 88 2.69 1.01 8.68
N ASN A 89 2.02 1.99 8.09
CA ASN A 89 1.90 3.34 8.63
C ASN A 89 0.82 3.48 9.70
N LEU A 90 0.14 2.38 10.09
CA LEU A 90 -0.89 2.35 11.12
C LEU A 90 -0.50 1.33 12.20
N PRO A 91 -0.52 1.65 13.52
CA PRO A 91 -0.26 0.71 14.60
C PRO A 91 -1.17 -0.51 14.52
N TYR A 92 -0.68 -1.68 14.94
CA TYR A 92 -1.42 -2.93 14.78
C TYR A 92 -2.76 -2.93 15.53
N GLU A 93 -2.83 -2.32 16.70
CA GLU A 93 -4.05 -2.17 17.49
C GLU A 93 -5.11 -1.36 16.73
N GLU A 94 -4.70 -0.32 16.02
CA GLU A 94 -5.60 0.46 15.17
C GLU A 94 -6.03 -0.34 13.93
N GLN A 95 -5.12 -1.13 13.33
CA GLN A 95 -5.48 -2.03 12.23
C GLN A 95 -6.56 -3.03 12.67
N LEU A 96 -6.48 -3.57 13.89
CA LEU A 96 -7.49 -4.48 14.42
C LEU A 96 -8.85 -3.79 14.57
N LYS A 97 -8.90 -2.58 15.12
CA LYS A 97 -10.14 -1.80 15.27
C LYS A 97 -10.81 -1.57 13.91
N PHE A 98 -10.05 -1.13 12.90
CA PHE A 98 -10.59 -0.88 11.57
C PHE A 98 -11.04 -2.17 10.87
N LYS A 99 -10.31 -3.27 11.02
CA LYS A 99 -10.73 -4.57 10.49
C LYS A 99 -12.04 -5.06 11.11
N GLN A 100 -12.16 -4.93 12.42
CA GLN A 100 -13.40 -5.28 13.13
C GLN A 100 -14.58 -4.42 12.68
N GLN A 101 -14.36 -3.10 12.56
CA GLN A 101 -15.40 -2.18 12.09
C GLN A 101 -15.81 -2.50 10.65
N GLN A 102 -14.87 -2.79 9.78
CA GLN A 102 -15.15 -3.17 8.40
C GLN A 102 -16.03 -4.43 8.32
N VAL A 103 -15.75 -5.45 9.12
CA VAL A 103 -16.58 -6.67 9.16
C VAL A 103 -17.99 -6.35 9.64
N LYS A 104 -18.13 -5.56 10.71
CA LYS A 104 -19.45 -5.11 11.20
C LYS A 104 -20.23 -4.37 10.12
N ASP A 105 -19.61 -3.40 9.46
CA ASP A 105 -20.24 -2.61 8.40
C ASP A 105 -20.67 -3.47 7.21
N GLN A 106 -19.85 -4.42 6.80
CA GLN A 106 -20.18 -5.34 5.70
C GLN A 106 -21.37 -6.24 6.05
N LEU A 107 -21.39 -6.80 7.25
CA LEU A 107 -22.50 -7.66 7.68
C LEU A 107 -23.79 -6.87 7.87
N THR A 108 -23.75 -5.71 8.51
CA THR A 108 -24.97 -4.93 8.82
C THR A 108 -25.47 -4.13 7.63
N ARG A 109 -24.61 -3.42 6.92
CA ARG A 109 -25.02 -2.49 5.86
C ARG A 109 -25.20 -3.18 4.51
N ILE A 110 -24.32 -4.12 4.16
CA ILE A 110 -24.34 -4.83 2.87
C ILE A 110 -25.12 -6.12 3.03
N GLY A 111 -24.75 -6.96 4.00
CA GLY A 111 -25.37 -8.25 4.26
C GLY A 111 -26.77 -8.16 4.86
N LYS A 112 -27.14 -6.99 5.43
CA LYS A 112 -28.43 -6.79 6.11
C LYS A 112 -28.67 -7.81 7.23
N VAL A 113 -27.58 -8.28 7.86
CA VAL A 113 -27.63 -9.26 8.94
C VAL A 113 -27.77 -8.53 10.26
N GLU A 114 -28.71 -8.96 11.08
CA GLU A 114 -28.80 -8.55 12.48
C GLU A 114 -27.71 -9.29 13.25
N LEU A 115 -26.80 -8.53 13.88
CA LEU A 115 -25.66 -9.11 14.59
C LEU A 115 -26.00 -9.37 16.05
N PRO A 116 -25.64 -10.55 16.59
CA PRO A 116 -25.59 -10.76 18.03
C PRO A 116 -24.46 -9.94 18.65
N GLU A 117 -24.19 -10.14 19.94
CA GLU A 117 -23.01 -9.57 20.59
C GLU A 117 -21.75 -9.89 19.79
N PHE A 118 -20.98 -8.84 19.45
CA PHE A 118 -19.83 -8.97 18.59
C PHE A 118 -18.56 -8.95 19.45
N ASN A 119 -17.95 -10.11 19.63
CA ASN A 119 -16.72 -10.24 20.39
C ASN A 119 -15.58 -9.40 19.79
N PRO A 120 -14.65 -8.94 20.63
CA PRO A 120 -13.44 -8.27 20.14
C PRO A 120 -12.66 -9.15 19.17
N ILE A 121 -12.07 -8.54 18.14
CA ILE A 121 -11.22 -9.23 17.18
C ILE A 121 -9.99 -9.83 17.87
N LEU A 122 -9.67 -11.09 17.54
CA LEU A 122 -8.44 -11.71 18.00
C LEU A 122 -7.26 -11.19 17.19
N GLY A 123 -6.29 -10.60 17.87
CA GLY A 123 -5.03 -10.18 17.28
C GLY A 123 -4.05 -11.34 17.13
N SER A 124 -3.10 -11.21 16.21
CA SER A 124 -1.95 -12.11 16.10
C SER A 124 -0.85 -11.69 17.08
N VAL A 125 -0.25 -12.65 17.76
CA VAL A 125 0.93 -12.39 18.60
C VAL A 125 2.13 -11.99 17.74
N GLN A 126 2.24 -12.56 16.54
CA GLN A 126 3.35 -12.30 15.61
C GLN A 126 2.84 -11.49 14.41
N THR A 127 3.39 -10.31 14.21
CA THR A 127 3.02 -9.37 13.14
C THR A 127 4.08 -9.26 12.04
N GLN A 128 5.27 -9.86 12.26
CA GLN A 128 6.37 -9.96 11.31
C GLN A 128 6.83 -11.42 11.24
N ALA A 129 7.55 -11.78 10.19
CA ALA A 129 8.12 -13.11 9.98
C ALA A 129 7.09 -14.27 10.11
N TYR A 130 5.82 -14.02 9.75
CA TYR A 130 4.74 -15.00 9.89
C TYR A 130 4.37 -15.69 8.58
N ARG A 131 4.84 -15.20 7.44
CA ARG A 131 4.51 -15.77 6.13
C ARG A 131 5.51 -16.85 5.72
N ASN A 132 4.98 -18.02 5.40
CA ASN A 132 5.74 -19.15 4.90
C ASN A 132 5.61 -19.38 3.38
N LYS A 133 4.77 -18.59 2.70
CA LYS A 133 4.65 -18.56 1.24
C LYS A 133 4.61 -17.13 0.74
N LEU A 134 5.53 -16.82 -0.18
CA LEU A 134 5.59 -15.55 -0.90
C LEU A 134 5.98 -15.85 -2.35
N ASP A 135 5.29 -15.20 -3.28
CA ASP A 135 5.57 -15.31 -4.71
C ASP A 135 6.45 -14.12 -5.14
N PHE A 136 7.56 -14.41 -5.83
CA PHE A 136 8.48 -13.40 -6.34
C PHE A 136 8.36 -13.32 -7.85
N GLY A 137 8.48 -12.10 -8.37
CA GLY A 137 8.62 -11.86 -9.80
C GLY A 137 10.09 -11.75 -10.21
N CYS A 138 10.38 -12.15 -11.45
CA CYS A 138 11.65 -11.91 -12.11
C CYS A 138 11.45 -10.95 -13.27
N ALA A 139 12.41 -10.09 -13.52
CA ALA A 139 12.40 -9.18 -14.66
C ALA A 139 13.82 -8.94 -15.19
N ASN A 140 13.96 -8.76 -16.49
CA ASN A 140 15.25 -8.42 -17.11
C ASN A 140 15.74 -7.02 -16.74
N LYS A 141 14.81 -6.16 -16.30
CA LYS A 141 15.11 -4.81 -15.83
C LYS A 141 14.39 -4.54 -14.53
N ARG A 142 15.15 -4.09 -13.52
CA ARG A 142 14.57 -3.68 -12.25
C ARG A 142 13.76 -2.40 -12.40
N TRP A 143 12.72 -2.29 -11.60
CA TRP A 143 12.02 -1.02 -11.42
C TRP A 143 12.81 -0.10 -10.50
N LEU A 144 12.83 1.18 -10.82
CA LEU A 144 13.56 2.23 -10.09
C LEU A 144 12.60 3.34 -9.67
N THR A 145 12.79 3.88 -8.48
CA THR A 145 12.10 5.08 -8.02
C THR A 145 12.53 6.31 -8.81
N SER A 146 11.74 7.38 -8.74
CA SER A 146 12.08 8.65 -9.38
C SER A 146 13.42 9.24 -8.85
N GLU A 147 13.78 8.94 -7.61
CA GLU A 147 15.05 9.33 -7.00
C GLU A 147 16.20 8.48 -7.56
N GLN A 148 16.03 7.17 -7.61
CA GLN A 148 17.01 6.25 -8.18
C GLN A 148 17.25 6.51 -9.68
N LEU A 149 16.25 6.97 -10.42
CA LEU A 149 16.42 7.37 -11.83
C LEU A 149 17.34 8.57 -12.01
N LYS A 150 17.45 9.45 -11.03
CA LYS A 150 18.33 10.61 -11.04
C LYS A 150 19.78 10.25 -10.67
N ASP A 151 19.98 9.13 -9.99
CA ASP A 151 21.30 8.65 -9.60
C ASP A 151 22.04 8.13 -10.85
N VAL A 152 23.10 8.82 -11.23
CA VAL A 152 23.93 8.48 -12.41
C VAL A 152 24.90 7.33 -12.12
N THR A 153 25.13 6.99 -10.86
CA THR A 153 26.02 5.91 -10.44
C THR A 153 25.33 4.55 -10.43
N LEU A 154 24.00 4.55 -10.44
CA LEU A 154 23.20 3.35 -10.32
C LEU A 154 23.07 2.64 -11.66
N ALA A 155 23.45 1.36 -11.72
CA ALA A 155 23.21 0.51 -12.90
C ALA A 155 21.69 0.31 -13.09
N LYS A 156 21.13 0.85 -14.18
CA LYS A 156 19.68 0.90 -14.42
C LYS A 156 19.16 -0.34 -15.13
N ASP A 157 19.95 -0.89 -16.04
CA ASP A 157 19.60 -2.05 -16.85
C ASP A 157 20.12 -3.35 -16.22
N THR A 158 19.70 -3.63 -14.98
CA THR A 158 20.02 -4.87 -14.27
C THR A 158 18.78 -5.71 -14.05
N PRO A 159 18.89 -7.04 -14.14
CA PRO A 159 17.81 -7.94 -13.78
C PRO A 159 17.36 -7.75 -12.32
N ALA A 160 16.16 -8.18 -12.01
CA ALA A 160 15.63 -8.13 -10.65
C ALA A 160 14.82 -9.38 -10.31
N ILE A 161 14.99 -9.85 -9.08
CA ILE A 161 14.08 -10.76 -8.41
C ILE A 161 13.53 -10.05 -7.18
N GLY A 162 12.22 -9.94 -7.08
CA GLY A 162 11.59 -9.20 -6.00
C GLY A 162 10.08 -9.20 -6.07
N PHE A 163 9.46 -8.11 -5.68
CA PHE A 163 8.02 -7.99 -5.67
C PHE A 163 7.51 -6.97 -6.70
N HIS A 164 6.28 -7.18 -7.14
CA HIS A 164 5.59 -6.19 -7.96
C HIS A 164 5.37 -4.89 -7.20
N ILE A 165 5.51 -3.75 -7.88
CA ILE A 165 5.11 -2.47 -7.32
C ILE A 165 3.59 -2.35 -7.27
N THR A 166 3.10 -1.42 -6.46
CA THR A 166 1.66 -1.15 -6.37
C THR A 166 1.09 -0.73 -7.74
N GLY A 167 0.10 -1.48 -8.22
CA GLY A 167 -0.63 -1.16 -9.45
C GLY A 167 0.03 -1.56 -10.77
N ALA A 168 1.23 -2.19 -10.76
CA ALA A 168 1.89 -2.66 -11.97
C ALA A 168 2.52 -4.04 -11.77
N PHE A 169 1.94 -5.06 -12.39
CA PHE A 169 2.39 -6.46 -12.26
C PHE A 169 3.65 -6.78 -13.09
N ASP A 170 3.98 -5.95 -14.06
CA ASP A 170 5.16 -6.09 -14.92
C ASP A 170 6.41 -5.38 -14.38
N LYS A 171 6.28 -4.69 -13.25
CA LYS A 171 7.35 -3.90 -12.63
C LYS A 171 7.83 -4.57 -11.35
N ILE A 172 9.09 -5.02 -11.37
CA ILE A 172 9.70 -5.73 -10.25
C ILE A 172 10.63 -4.80 -9.47
N LEU A 173 10.32 -4.62 -8.20
CA LEU A 173 11.15 -3.94 -7.22
C LEU A 173 12.09 -4.97 -6.59
N PRO A 174 13.42 -4.83 -6.72
CA PRO A 174 14.34 -5.68 -5.98
C PRO A 174 14.21 -5.38 -4.48
N VAL A 175 14.14 -6.44 -3.67
CA VAL A 175 13.97 -6.35 -2.23
C VAL A 175 15.03 -7.21 -1.55
N GLU A 176 15.84 -6.62 -0.66
CA GLU A 176 16.85 -7.36 0.09
C GLU A 176 16.27 -8.08 1.31
N LYS A 177 15.37 -7.43 2.02
CA LYS A 177 14.67 -8.00 3.17
C LYS A 177 13.17 -7.77 3.07
N CYS A 178 12.41 -8.86 3.14
CA CYS A 178 10.97 -8.82 3.35
C CYS A 178 10.67 -9.16 4.81
N TRP A 179 10.10 -8.24 5.53
CA TRP A 179 9.78 -8.38 6.96
C TRP A 179 8.62 -9.35 7.25
N LEU A 180 7.90 -9.79 6.21
CA LEU A 180 6.86 -10.80 6.35
C LEU A 180 7.44 -12.22 6.37
N MET A 181 8.66 -12.40 5.87
CA MET A 181 9.42 -13.65 5.91
C MET A 181 10.40 -13.65 7.09
N ASP A 182 10.78 -14.82 7.56
CA ASP A 182 11.91 -14.97 8.46
C ASP A 182 13.26 -14.77 7.74
N ASP A 183 14.32 -14.68 8.52
CA ASP A 183 15.65 -14.40 7.99
C ASP A 183 16.22 -15.56 7.14
N LEU A 184 15.84 -16.82 7.42
CA LEU A 184 16.27 -17.97 6.63
C LEU A 184 15.68 -17.89 5.21
N HIS A 185 14.37 -17.64 5.09
CA HIS A 185 13.71 -17.51 3.79
C HIS A 185 14.22 -16.29 3.00
N ASN A 186 14.50 -15.16 3.67
CA ASN A 186 15.14 -14.01 3.03
C ASN A 186 16.52 -14.38 2.46
N ARG A 187 17.33 -15.12 3.22
CA ARG A 187 18.65 -15.57 2.79
C ARG A 187 18.58 -16.53 1.60
N ILE A 188 17.72 -17.57 1.67
CA ILE A 188 17.51 -18.51 0.56
C ILE A 188 17.12 -17.75 -0.72
N ARG A 189 16.18 -16.80 -0.65
CA ARG A 189 15.77 -15.99 -1.80
C ARG A 189 16.92 -15.18 -2.37
N ASN A 190 17.71 -14.53 -1.53
CA ASN A 190 18.84 -13.72 -1.97
C ASN A 190 19.91 -14.58 -2.65
N GLU A 191 20.25 -15.75 -2.09
CA GLU A 191 21.21 -16.69 -2.69
C GLU A 191 20.72 -17.20 -4.06
N ILE A 192 19.43 -17.55 -4.20
CA ILE A 192 18.85 -17.93 -5.50
C ILE A 192 18.94 -16.78 -6.50
N ARG A 193 18.62 -15.54 -6.08
CA ARG A 193 18.76 -14.36 -6.94
C ARG A 193 20.20 -14.19 -7.40
N ASP A 194 21.14 -14.22 -6.48
CA ASP A 194 22.56 -13.98 -6.76
C ASP A 194 23.14 -15.05 -7.70
N TYR A 195 22.74 -16.31 -7.48
CA TYR A 195 23.07 -17.41 -8.39
C TYR A 195 22.50 -17.17 -9.79
N ALA A 196 21.21 -16.86 -9.91
CA ALA A 196 20.56 -16.62 -11.20
C ALA A 196 21.23 -15.46 -11.96
N MET A 197 21.54 -14.37 -11.27
CA MET A 197 22.24 -13.23 -11.87
C MET A 197 23.67 -13.58 -12.33
N ALA A 198 24.41 -14.33 -11.54
CA ALA A 198 25.77 -14.75 -11.87
C ALA A 198 25.84 -15.66 -13.10
N HIS A 199 24.76 -16.43 -13.37
CA HIS A 199 24.69 -17.40 -14.46
C HIS A 199 23.84 -16.92 -15.66
N GLY A 200 23.33 -15.69 -15.61
CA GLY A 200 22.53 -15.11 -16.71
C GLY A 200 21.18 -15.82 -16.94
N LEU A 201 20.58 -16.34 -15.86
CA LEU A 201 19.30 -17.04 -15.90
C LEU A 201 18.12 -16.05 -15.83
#